data_3852654995b6bcdc25ceb3dd88381ea0
#
_entry.id   3852654995b6bcdc25ceb3dd88381ea0
#
_cell.length_a   1.000
_cell.length_b   1.000
_cell.length_c   1.000
_cell.angle_alpha   90.00
_cell.angle_beta   90.00
_cell.angle_gamma   90.00
#
_symmetry.space_group_name_H-M   'P 1'
#
loop_
_entity.id
_entity.type
_entity.pdbx_description
1 polymer ?
#
loop_
_entity_poly.entity_id
_entity_poly.type
_entity_poly.pdbx_seq_one_letter_code
_entity_poly.pdbx_strand_id
1 'polypeptide(L)'
;EAIRSAIAGNKLLIHCDTKGETESLKLVLISSGLNESDILVVNSDTKAEPNEALFLRDPDAYLAQYQPRVVLASPTIGSGFSIEQNYFDDVYMLLTGILTPTDIMQMSARYRPAKRLFIGFEDKNNRPEATSDATKLLGDMLINRRLRLAIDPTTDKLTIDVKASELDTLRYKILMQQEESRKDYANKTLLCFIAKGHEVQKLGIVEDADDSTSYKKASKEAKKAVKERRLIGIVNAEVIDAQQAEQHEKKANTTTLK
;
A
#
# COMPACT_ATOMS: atom_id res chain seq x y z
N GLU A 1 -4.80 -18.39 6.40
CA GLU A 1 -4.77 -18.16 7.85
C GLU A 1 -5.62 -16.94 8.24
N ALA A 2 -5.31 -15.72 7.78
CA ALA A 2 -6.04 -14.49 8.15
C ALA A 2 -7.56 -14.60 7.91
N ILE A 3 -7.99 -15.14 6.77
CA ILE A 3 -9.41 -15.31 6.46
C ILE A 3 -10.07 -16.30 7.43
N ARG A 4 -9.43 -17.43 7.71
CA ARG A 4 -9.95 -18.41 8.70
C ARG A 4 -10.05 -17.79 10.09
N SER A 5 -9.05 -17.02 10.51
CA SER A 5 -9.04 -16.32 11.79
C SER A 5 -10.20 -15.30 11.88
N ALA A 6 -10.43 -14.53 10.81
CA ALA A 6 -11.55 -13.59 10.74
C ALA A 6 -12.92 -14.31 10.83
N ILE A 7 -13.10 -15.42 10.12
CA ILE A 7 -14.34 -16.22 10.15
C ILE A 7 -14.58 -16.82 11.54
N ALA A 8 -13.49 -17.25 12.21
CA ALA A 8 -13.55 -17.79 13.58
C ALA A 8 -13.94 -16.74 14.64
N GLY A 9 -14.06 -15.47 14.26
CA GLY A 9 -14.52 -14.40 15.13
C GLY A 9 -13.41 -13.54 15.73
N ASN A 10 -12.15 -13.78 15.39
CA ASN A 10 -11.03 -12.98 15.88
C ASN A 10 -11.05 -11.57 15.29
N LYS A 11 -10.60 -10.61 16.07
CA LYS A 11 -10.40 -9.21 15.66
C LYS A 11 -9.02 -9.06 15.03
N LEU A 12 -8.96 -8.60 13.79
CA LEU A 12 -7.73 -8.59 13.01
C LEU A 12 -7.36 -7.22 12.50
N LEU A 13 -6.08 -6.89 12.60
CA LEU A 13 -5.46 -5.80 11.84
C LEU A 13 -4.65 -6.42 10.69
N ILE A 14 -4.99 -6.07 9.47
CA ILE A 14 -4.31 -6.60 8.29
C ILE A 14 -3.71 -5.43 7.50
N HIS A 15 -2.40 -5.37 7.48
CA HIS A 15 -1.65 -4.43 6.66
C HIS A 15 -1.40 -5.01 5.27
N CYS A 16 -1.74 -4.26 4.24
CA CYS A 16 -1.42 -4.58 2.86
C CYS A 16 -0.50 -3.49 2.30
N ASP A 17 0.46 -3.84 1.46
CA ASP A 17 1.38 -2.85 0.89
C ASP A 17 0.80 -2.08 -0.31
N THR A 18 -0.43 -2.41 -0.76
CA THR A 18 -1.16 -1.66 -1.78
C THR A 18 -2.63 -1.48 -1.43
N LYS A 19 -3.24 -0.39 -1.95
CA LYS A 19 -4.69 -0.21 -1.85
C LYS A 19 -5.48 -1.29 -2.58
N GLY A 20 -4.95 -1.81 -3.69
CA GLY A 20 -5.61 -2.86 -4.45
C GLY A 20 -5.71 -4.18 -3.69
N GLU A 21 -4.72 -4.48 -2.86
CA GLU A 21 -4.77 -5.63 -1.97
C GLU A 21 -5.85 -5.45 -0.89
N THR A 22 -5.98 -4.25 -0.29
CA THR A 22 -7.04 -4.01 0.71
C THR A 22 -8.43 -4.19 0.11
N GLU A 23 -8.67 -3.68 -1.09
CA GLU A 23 -9.96 -3.82 -1.78
C GLU A 23 -10.24 -5.28 -2.17
N SER A 24 -9.24 -5.98 -2.70
CA SER A 24 -9.38 -7.39 -3.08
C SER A 24 -9.64 -8.27 -1.87
N LEU A 25 -8.93 -8.03 -0.77
CA LEU A 25 -9.10 -8.80 0.47
C LEU A 25 -10.47 -8.53 1.10
N LYS A 26 -10.98 -7.29 1.06
CA LYS A 26 -12.35 -6.98 1.47
C LYS A 26 -13.36 -7.86 0.73
N LEU A 27 -13.26 -7.96 -0.59
CA LEU A 27 -14.17 -8.79 -1.39
C LEU A 27 -14.06 -10.27 -1.02
N VAL A 28 -12.84 -10.77 -0.78
CA VAL A 28 -12.64 -12.16 -0.36
C VAL A 28 -13.26 -12.41 1.02
N LEU A 29 -13.07 -11.52 1.98
CA LEU A 29 -13.67 -11.63 3.32
C LEU A 29 -15.20 -11.65 3.27
N ILE A 30 -15.81 -10.77 2.47
CA ILE A 30 -17.27 -10.74 2.28
C ILE A 30 -17.75 -12.04 1.62
N SER A 31 -17.09 -12.51 0.56
CA SER A 31 -17.46 -13.77 -0.11
C SER A 31 -17.26 -15.01 0.79
N SER A 32 -16.43 -14.88 1.82
CA SER A 32 -16.21 -15.91 2.84
C SER A 32 -17.17 -15.83 4.03
N GLY A 33 -18.13 -14.89 4.00
CA GLY A 33 -19.23 -14.80 4.98
C GLY A 33 -19.09 -13.71 6.05
N LEU A 34 -18.12 -12.81 5.98
CA LEU A 34 -18.08 -11.63 6.84
C LEU A 34 -19.06 -10.56 6.36
N ASN A 35 -19.73 -9.88 7.31
CA ASN A 35 -20.54 -8.73 6.95
C ASN A 35 -19.65 -7.56 6.54
N GLU A 36 -20.07 -6.79 5.55
CA GLU A 36 -19.32 -5.62 5.10
C GLU A 36 -19.15 -4.58 6.20
N SER A 37 -20.15 -4.42 7.08
CA SER A 37 -20.12 -3.53 8.25
C SER A 37 -19.04 -3.87 9.28
N ASP A 38 -18.57 -5.12 9.29
CA ASP A 38 -17.52 -5.58 10.21
C ASP A 38 -16.10 -5.29 9.70
N ILE A 39 -16.00 -4.73 8.48
CA ILE A 39 -14.72 -4.51 7.79
C ILE A 39 -14.49 -3.01 7.57
N LEU A 40 -13.48 -2.45 8.21
CA LEU A 40 -13.00 -1.09 7.94
C LEU A 40 -11.83 -1.14 6.95
N VAL A 41 -11.90 -0.35 5.87
CA VAL A 41 -10.82 -0.29 4.86
C VAL A 41 -10.22 1.10 4.82
N VAL A 42 -8.96 1.22 5.21
CA VAL A 42 -8.22 2.48 5.25
C VAL A 42 -7.14 2.50 4.18
N ASN A 43 -7.41 3.19 3.08
CA ASN A 43 -6.46 3.36 1.99
C ASN A 43 -6.53 4.79 1.41
N SER A 44 -5.81 5.08 0.34
CA SER A 44 -5.77 6.43 -0.26
C SER A 44 -7.13 6.93 -0.75
N ASP A 45 -8.01 6.02 -1.13
CA ASP A 45 -9.32 6.37 -1.69
C ASP A 45 -10.38 6.54 -0.59
N THR A 46 -10.28 5.76 0.48
CA THR A 46 -11.27 5.78 1.59
C THR A 46 -10.91 6.68 2.77
N LYS A 47 -9.65 7.10 2.91
CA LYS A 47 -9.17 7.87 4.08
C LYS A 47 -9.95 9.16 4.40
N ALA A 48 -10.68 9.71 3.42
CA ALA A 48 -11.51 10.91 3.60
C ALA A 48 -12.98 10.58 3.89
N GLU A 49 -13.38 9.31 3.82
CA GLU A 49 -14.71 8.88 4.20
C GLU A 49 -14.93 9.07 5.71
N PRO A 50 -16.16 9.31 6.16
CA PRO A 50 -16.43 9.69 7.55
C PRO A 50 -15.87 8.71 8.60
N ASN A 51 -16.05 7.41 8.41
CA ASN A 51 -15.60 6.38 9.35
C ASN A 51 -14.08 6.27 9.38
N GLU A 52 -13.45 6.23 8.21
CA GLU A 52 -12.01 6.13 8.06
C GLU A 52 -11.30 7.38 8.57
N ALA A 53 -11.87 8.56 8.34
CA ALA A 53 -11.34 9.81 8.86
C ALA A 53 -11.43 9.87 10.41
N LEU A 54 -12.52 9.38 11.00
CA LEU A 54 -12.65 9.23 12.45
C LEU A 54 -11.61 8.27 13.01
N PHE A 55 -11.45 7.09 12.40
CA PHE A 55 -10.45 6.12 12.78
C PHE A 55 -9.03 6.68 12.70
N LEU A 56 -8.70 7.41 11.62
CA LEU A 56 -7.37 8.01 11.47
C LEU A 56 -7.09 9.12 12.48
N ARG A 57 -8.12 9.82 12.95
CA ARG A 57 -7.99 10.89 13.93
C ARG A 57 -7.79 10.37 15.36
N ASP A 58 -8.58 9.36 15.75
CA ASP A 58 -8.54 8.76 17.09
C ASP A 58 -8.91 7.27 16.98
N PRO A 59 -7.90 6.41 16.69
CA PRO A 59 -8.14 5.00 16.46
C PRO A 59 -8.68 4.27 17.69
N ASP A 60 -8.19 4.61 18.88
CA ASP A 60 -8.58 3.92 20.11
C ASP A 60 -10.04 4.22 20.46
N ALA A 61 -10.48 5.49 20.36
CA ALA A 61 -11.89 5.86 20.55
C ALA A 61 -12.80 5.22 19.49
N TYR A 62 -12.36 5.18 18.22
CA TYR A 62 -13.10 4.54 17.15
C TYR A 62 -13.30 3.04 17.41
N LEU A 63 -12.23 2.33 17.75
CA LEU A 63 -12.27 0.90 18.03
C LEU A 63 -13.15 0.56 19.22
N ALA A 64 -13.14 1.40 20.28
CA ALA A 64 -14.02 1.23 21.42
C ALA A 64 -15.50 1.38 21.07
N GLN A 65 -15.83 2.32 20.17
CA GLN A 65 -17.20 2.67 19.82
C GLN A 65 -17.78 1.75 18.73
N TYR A 66 -17.07 1.54 17.62
CA TYR A 66 -17.61 0.89 16.42
C TYR A 66 -17.25 -0.59 16.30
N GLN A 67 -16.25 -1.04 17.00
CA GLN A 67 -15.84 -2.44 17.16
C GLN A 67 -15.74 -3.24 15.83
N PRO A 68 -15.04 -2.74 14.77
CA PRO A 68 -14.89 -3.49 13.55
C PRO A 68 -14.14 -4.80 13.81
N ARG A 69 -14.58 -5.89 13.18
CA ARG A 69 -13.89 -7.18 13.31
C ARG A 69 -12.56 -7.21 12.55
N VAL A 70 -12.51 -6.58 11.40
CA VAL A 70 -11.31 -6.54 10.56
C VAL A 70 -11.03 -5.10 10.14
N VAL A 71 -9.79 -4.66 10.36
CA VAL A 71 -9.28 -3.41 9.81
C VAL A 71 -8.25 -3.74 8.74
N LEU A 72 -8.50 -3.33 7.50
CA LEU A 72 -7.60 -3.44 6.37
C LEU A 72 -6.92 -2.10 6.15
N ALA A 73 -5.61 -2.05 6.26
CA ALA A 73 -4.85 -0.81 6.18
C ALA A 73 -3.78 -0.86 5.08
N SER A 74 -3.74 0.16 4.22
CA SER A 74 -2.64 0.39 3.29
C SER A 74 -1.61 1.36 3.88
N PRO A 75 -0.43 1.56 3.25
CA PRO A 75 0.60 2.50 3.72
C PRO A 75 0.16 3.97 3.78
N THR A 76 -1.05 4.29 3.37
CA THR A 76 -1.64 5.63 3.44
C THR A 76 -1.77 6.17 4.87
N ILE A 77 -1.72 5.29 5.86
CA ILE A 77 -1.69 5.66 7.28
C ILE A 77 -0.37 6.38 7.56
N GLY A 78 -0.44 7.72 7.64
CA GLY A 78 0.71 8.60 7.74
C GLY A 78 1.51 8.50 9.03
N SER A 79 2.57 9.30 9.14
CA SER A 79 3.32 9.48 10.39
C SER A 79 2.40 10.08 11.46
N GLY A 80 2.58 9.66 12.72
CA GLY A 80 1.77 10.13 13.86
C GLY A 80 0.55 9.27 14.19
N PHE A 81 0.20 8.27 13.37
CA PHE A 81 -0.85 7.31 13.69
C PHE A 81 -0.31 6.18 14.59
N SER A 82 -1.03 5.84 15.65
CA SER A 82 -0.70 4.75 16.56
C SER A 82 -1.97 4.22 17.20
N ILE A 83 -2.10 2.92 17.34
CA ILE A 83 -3.13 2.23 18.10
C ILE A 83 -2.48 1.74 19.38
N GLU A 84 -2.97 2.19 20.52
CA GLU A 84 -2.40 1.88 21.85
C GLU A 84 -3.28 0.91 22.65
N GLN A 85 -4.58 0.88 22.33
CA GLN A 85 -5.52 -0.04 22.95
C GLN A 85 -5.27 -1.48 22.49
N ASN A 86 -5.28 -2.42 23.44
CA ASN A 86 -5.22 -3.86 23.12
C ASN A 86 -6.58 -4.32 22.58
N TYR A 87 -6.75 -4.26 21.27
CA TYR A 87 -8.02 -4.51 20.58
C TYR A 87 -7.98 -5.73 19.67
N PHE A 88 -6.89 -5.89 18.88
CA PHE A 88 -6.76 -6.97 17.91
C PHE A 88 -6.13 -8.20 18.52
N ASP A 89 -6.67 -9.37 18.17
CA ASP A 89 -6.15 -10.67 18.58
C ASP A 89 -4.87 -11.00 17.80
N ASP A 90 -4.86 -10.71 16.49
CA ASP A 90 -3.72 -10.95 15.62
C ASP A 90 -3.50 -9.81 14.62
N VAL A 91 -2.25 -9.63 14.24
CA VAL A 91 -1.81 -8.68 13.20
C VAL A 91 -1.21 -9.44 12.04
N TYR A 92 -1.68 -9.13 10.84
CA TYR A 92 -1.15 -9.70 9.60
C TYR A 92 -0.54 -8.61 8.72
N MET A 93 0.52 -8.97 8.01
CA MET A 93 1.10 -8.14 6.96
C MET A 93 1.17 -8.95 5.66
N LEU A 94 0.54 -8.44 4.61
CA LEU A 94 0.55 -9.05 3.27
C LEU A 94 1.40 -8.17 2.36
N LEU A 95 2.59 -8.66 2.03
CA LEU A 95 3.64 -7.87 1.39
C LEU A 95 3.92 -8.40 -0.01
N THR A 96 3.85 -7.51 -0.99
CA THR A 96 4.15 -7.79 -2.41
C THR A 96 5.50 -7.21 -2.85
N GLY A 97 6.27 -6.62 -1.89
CA GLY A 97 7.59 -6.05 -2.10
C GLY A 97 7.57 -4.62 -2.70
N ILE A 98 6.50 -3.87 -2.52
CA ILE A 98 6.42 -2.46 -2.91
C ILE A 98 7.08 -1.58 -1.85
N LEU A 99 6.90 -1.92 -0.59
CA LEU A 99 7.49 -1.20 0.53
C LEU A 99 8.95 -1.58 0.74
N THR A 100 9.72 -0.62 1.25
CA THR A 100 11.06 -0.92 1.76
C THR A 100 10.97 -1.64 3.10
N PRO A 101 12.01 -2.40 3.51
CA PRO A 101 12.04 -3.01 4.85
C PRO A 101 11.81 -2.01 5.99
N THR A 102 12.32 -0.78 5.86
CA THR A 102 12.11 0.29 6.84
C THR A 102 10.65 0.71 6.94
N ASP A 103 9.96 0.86 5.79
CA ASP A 103 8.54 1.22 5.77
C ASP A 103 7.69 0.10 6.39
N ILE A 104 8.04 -1.17 6.13
CA ILE A 104 7.38 -2.34 6.72
C ILE A 104 7.54 -2.32 8.25
N MET A 105 8.74 -2.05 8.75
CA MET A 105 9.00 -1.92 10.19
C MET A 105 8.18 -0.77 10.82
N GLN A 106 8.10 0.38 10.14
CA GLN A 106 7.27 1.49 10.62
C GLN A 106 5.79 1.13 10.64
N MET A 107 5.30 0.44 9.61
CA MET A 107 3.91 0.01 9.51
C MET A 107 3.56 -1.01 10.60
N SER A 108 4.43 -1.98 10.87
CA SER A 108 4.23 -2.96 11.94
C SER A 108 4.16 -2.33 13.34
N ALA A 109 4.87 -1.23 13.56
CA ALA A 109 4.90 -0.52 14.83
C ALA A 109 3.65 0.37 15.10
N ARG A 110 2.70 0.44 14.16
CA ARG A 110 1.46 1.23 14.31
C ARG A 110 0.50 0.65 15.35
N TYR A 111 0.53 -0.66 15.55
CA TYR A 111 -0.21 -1.32 16.62
C TYR A 111 0.78 -1.75 17.72
N ARG A 112 0.88 -0.95 18.78
CA ARG A 112 1.85 -1.16 19.85
C ARG A 112 1.61 -2.41 20.70
N PRO A 113 0.34 -2.81 20.99
CA PRO A 113 0.08 -4.01 21.80
C PRO A 113 0.35 -5.34 21.09
N ALA A 114 0.77 -5.34 19.82
CA ALA A 114 0.99 -6.57 19.05
C ALA A 114 1.95 -7.53 19.76
N LYS A 115 1.44 -8.70 20.14
CA LYS A 115 2.25 -9.80 20.70
C LYS A 115 2.79 -10.72 19.62
N ARG A 116 2.02 -10.87 18.53
CA ARG A 116 2.34 -11.71 17.39
C ARG A 116 2.07 -10.93 16.10
N LEU A 117 2.95 -11.13 15.13
CA LEU A 117 2.83 -10.55 13.80
C LEU A 117 3.03 -11.65 12.77
N PHE A 118 2.03 -11.88 11.94
CA PHE A 118 2.09 -12.83 10.84
C PHE A 118 2.45 -12.10 9.55
N ILE A 119 3.55 -12.48 8.92
CA ILE A 119 4.02 -11.83 7.69
C ILE A 119 3.95 -12.81 6.54
N GLY A 120 3.17 -12.47 5.51
CA GLY A 120 3.12 -13.16 4.24
C GLY A 120 3.89 -12.37 3.18
N PHE A 121 4.90 -12.99 2.58
CA PHE A 121 5.62 -12.44 1.45
C PHE A 121 5.12 -13.06 0.16
N GLU A 122 4.70 -12.23 -0.81
CA GLU A 122 4.43 -12.73 -2.16
C GLU A 122 5.76 -12.93 -2.87
N ASP A 123 6.04 -14.17 -3.27
CA ASP A 123 7.21 -14.49 -4.07
C ASP A 123 6.97 -14.04 -5.51
N LYS A 124 7.33 -12.80 -5.81
CA LYS A 124 7.33 -12.26 -7.18
C LYS A 124 8.73 -12.34 -7.76
N ASN A 125 9.11 -13.55 -8.19
CA ASN A 125 10.29 -13.73 -9.04
C ASN A 125 10.17 -13.01 -10.40
N ASN A 126 9.06 -12.33 -10.69
CA ASN A 126 8.73 -11.68 -11.94
C ASN A 126 8.68 -10.14 -11.85
N ARG A 127 9.26 -9.51 -10.84
CA ARG A 127 9.51 -8.09 -10.99
C ARG A 127 10.58 -7.92 -12.06
N PRO A 128 10.34 -7.09 -13.11
CA PRO A 128 11.44 -6.68 -13.96
C PRO A 128 12.50 -6.15 -13.01
N GLU A 129 13.75 -6.63 -13.18
CA GLU A 129 14.88 -6.13 -12.39
C GLU A 129 14.74 -4.61 -12.35
N ALA A 130 14.66 -4.07 -11.14
CA ALA A 130 14.57 -2.64 -10.95
C ALA A 130 15.68 -2.05 -11.81
N THR A 131 15.30 -1.22 -12.79
CA THR A 131 16.20 -0.77 -13.81
C THR A 131 17.39 -0.16 -13.11
N SER A 132 18.51 -0.88 -13.07
CA SER A 132 19.78 -0.38 -12.55
C SER A 132 20.37 0.72 -13.48
N ASP A 133 19.67 1.00 -14.58
CA ASP A 133 20.01 2.05 -15.50
C ASP A 133 19.59 3.40 -14.93
N ALA A 134 20.58 4.06 -14.34
CA ALA A 134 20.51 5.40 -13.83
C ALA A 134 19.89 6.38 -14.84
N THR A 135 20.19 6.20 -16.12
CA THR A 135 19.75 7.06 -17.21
C THR A 135 18.25 6.92 -17.46
N LYS A 136 17.74 5.69 -17.39
CA LYS A 136 16.30 5.43 -17.56
C LYS A 136 15.48 5.99 -16.42
N LEU A 137 15.94 5.79 -15.17
CA LEU A 137 15.25 6.32 -14.00
C LEU A 137 15.26 7.85 -13.98
N LEU A 138 16.37 8.46 -14.38
CA LEU A 138 16.46 9.91 -14.55
C LEU A 138 15.55 10.38 -15.69
N GLY A 139 15.48 9.66 -16.80
CA GLY A 139 14.58 9.92 -17.90
C GLY A 139 13.11 9.87 -17.47
N ASP A 140 12.70 8.84 -16.75
CA ASP A 140 11.34 8.70 -16.22
C ASP A 140 10.98 9.80 -15.22
N MET A 141 11.92 10.21 -14.35
CA MET A 141 11.72 11.34 -13.44
C MET A 141 11.51 12.66 -14.20
N LEU A 142 12.23 12.88 -15.27
CA LEU A 142 12.16 14.09 -16.08
C LEU A 142 10.87 14.13 -16.91
N ILE A 143 10.45 13.01 -17.49
CA ILE A 143 9.19 12.89 -18.22
C ILE A 143 8.00 13.13 -17.29
N ASN A 144 8.02 12.56 -16.09
CA ASN A 144 6.95 12.74 -15.10
C ASN A 144 6.87 14.19 -14.54
N ARG A 145 7.90 15.01 -14.72
CA ARG A 145 7.94 16.40 -14.26
C ARG A 145 7.47 17.40 -15.29
N ARG A 146 6.82 17.00 -16.39
CA ARG A 146 6.45 17.91 -17.48
C ARG A 146 7.68 18.68 -17.96
N LEU A 147 8.61 17.99 -18.56
CA LEU A 147 9.74 18.62 -19.25
C LEU A 147 9.22 19.77 -20.12
N ARG A 148 9.73 20.96 -19.91
CA ARG A 148 9.54 22.04 -20.86
C ARG A 148 10.33 21.66 -22.10
N LEU A 149 9.64 21.18 -23.10
CA LEU A 149 10.22 20.99 -24.42
C LEU A 149 10.50 22.40 -24.97
N ALA A 150 11.76 22.74 -25.11
CA ALA A 150 12.16 23.95 -25.81
C ALA A 150 12.48 23.58 -27.25
N ILE A 151 11.81 24.21 -28.19
CA ILE A 151 12.19 24.15 -29.61
C ILE A 151 13.26 25.20 -29.81
N ASP A 152 14.43 24.79 -30.28
CA ASP A 152 15.49 25.72 -30.68
C ASP A 152 15.03 26.48 -31.94
N PRO A 153 14.79 27.80 -31.86
CA PRO A 153 14.22 28.55 -32.96
C PRO A 153 15.20 28.67 -34.18
N THR A 154 16.46 28.31 -34.00
CA THR A 154 17.48 28.38 -35.09
C THR A 154 17.62 27.07 -35.85
N THR A 155 17.37 25.96 -35.20
CA THR A 155 17.58 24.62 -35.79
C THR A 155 16.29 23.84 -36.01
N ASP A 156 15.16 24.37 -35.52
CA ASP A 156 13.84 23.70 -35.48
C ASP A 156 13.90 22.29 -34.85
N LYS A 157 14.94 22.06 -34.05
CA LYS A 157 15.13 20.78 -33.34
C LYS A 157 14.60 20.90 -31.93
N LEU A 158 13.96 19.83 -31.52
CA LEU A 158 13.55 19.64 -30.13
C LEU A 158 14.81 19.46 -29.27
N THR A 159 15.15 20.48 -28.48
CA THR A 159 16.25 20.37 -27.51
C THR A 159 15.65 20.11 -26.14
N ILE A 160 16.08 19.05 -25.52
CA ILE A 160 15.77 18.75 -24.12
C ILE A 160 16.92 19.33 -23.29
N ASP A 161 16.76 20.53 -22.75
CA ASP A 161 17.74 21.09 -21.80
C ASP A 161 17.48 20.50 -20.43
N VAL A 162 18.13 19.36 -20.15
CA VAL A 162 18.04 18.66 -18.90
C VAL A 162 19.27 18.95 -18.06
N LYS A 163 19.28 20.10 -17.41
CA LYS A 163 20.19 20.34 -16.30
C LYS A 163 19.56 19.76 -15.03
N ALA A 164 20.04 18.58 -14.62
CA ALA A 164 19.68 18.02 -13.33
C ALA A 164 20.17 18.98 -12.23
N SER A 165 19.24 19.49 -11.42
CA SER A 165 19.61 20.26 -10.22
C SER A 165 20.22 19.34 -9.17
N GLU A 166 20.92 19.92 -8.17
CA GLU A 166 21.43 19.16 -7.03
C GLU A 166 20.30 18.40 -6.30
N LEU A 167 19.10 19.00 -6.24
CA LEU A 167 17.91 18.38 -5.67
C LEU A 167 17.47 17.15 -6.47
N ASP A 168 17.53 17.19 -7.80
CA ASP A 168 17.20 16.05 -8.66
C ASP A 168 18.22 14.93 -8.46
N THR A 169 19.50 15.27 -8.34
CA THR A 169 20.56 14.30 -8.03
C THR A 169 20.33 13.63 -6.68
N LEU A 170 19.95 14.41 -5.66
CA LEU A 170 19.66 13.87 -4.33
C LEU A 170 18.43 12.94 -4.37
N ARG A 171 17.34 13.36 -5.00
CA ARG A 171 16.14 12.52 -5.18
C ARG A 171 16.44 11.22 -5.89
N TYR A 172 17.26 11.29 -6.94
CA TYR A 172 17.72 10.12 -7.66
C TYR A 172 18.47 9.14 -6.74
N LYS A 173 19.41 9.63 -5.93
CA LYS A 173 20.15 8.79 -4.98
C LYS A 173 19.21 8.11 -3.97
N ILE A 174 18.21 8.85 -3.46
CA ILE A 174 17.20 8.29 -2.54
C ILE A 174 16.39 7.18 -3.23
N LEU A 175 15.93 7.41 -4.46
CA LEU A 175 15.18 6.39 -5.21
C LEU A 175 16.02 5.14 -5.46
N MET A 176 17.30 5.31 -5.84
CA MET A 176 18.22 4.18 -6.02
C MET A 176 18.41 3.39 -4.73
N GLN A 177 18.57 4.04 -3.60
CA GLN A 177 18.66 3.37 -2.30
C GLN A 177 17.37 2.61 -1.95
N GLN A 178 16.21 3.18 -2.25
CA GLN A 178 14.92 2.51 -2.04
C GLN A 178 14.79 1.28 -2.93
N GLU A 179 15.12 1.37 -4.21
CA GLU A 179 15.09 0.23 -5.12
C GLU A 179 16.09 -0.87 -4.70
N GLU A 180 17.29 -0.50 -4.29
CA GLU A 180 18.26 -1.45 -3.77
C GLU A 180 17.78 -2.12 -2.48
N SER A 181 17.09 -1.37 -1.61
CA SER A 181 16.53 -1.93 -0.38
C SER A 181 15.39 -2.92 -0.64
N ARG A 182 14.66 -2.77 -1.78
CA ARG A 182 13.60 -3.71 -2.18
C ARG A 182 14.11 -5.00 -2.80
N LYS A 183 15.36 -5.03 -3.27
CA LYS A 183 15.99 -6.30 -3.67
C LYS A 183 16.06 -7.20 -2.46
N ASP A 184 15.57 -8.43 -2.59
CA ASP A 184 15.52 -9.41 -1.49
C ASP A 184 14.80 -8.86 -0.23
N TYR A 185 13.69 -8.11 -0.48
CA TYR A 185 12.97 -7.39 0.58
C TYR A 185 12.51 -8.31 1.72
N ALA A 186 12.17 -9.56 1.42
CA ALA A 186 11.69 -10.52 2.40
C ALA A 186 12.78 -10.82 3.44
N ASN A 187 13.97 -11.23 3.00
CA ASN A 187 15.09 -11.53 3.91
C ASN A 187 15.56 -10.27 4.64
N LYS A 188 15.66 -9.13 3.96
CA LYS A 188 16.04 -7.86 4.60
C LYS A 188 15.02 -7.45 5.66
N THR A 189 13.73 -7.63 5.41
CA THR A 189 12.69 -7.36 6.41
C THR A 189 12.84 -8.27 7.62
N LEU A 190 13.02 -9.57 7.42
CA LEU A 190 13.23 -10.51 8.54
C LEU A 190 14.47 -10.16 9.34
N LEU A 191 15.58 -9.81 8.70
CA LEU A 191 16.79 -9.33 9.37
C LEU A 191 16.54 -8.07 10.21
N CYS A 192 15.73 -7.13 9.70
CA CYS A 192 15.34 -5.95 10.47
C CYS A 192 14.55 -6.30 11.74
N PHE A 193 13.61 -7.25 11.66
CA PHE A 193 12.87 -7.73 12.84
C PHE A 193 13.81 -8.42 13.85
N ILE A 194 14.70 -9.30 13.39
CA ILE A 194 15.68 -9.98 14.25
C ILE A 194 16.60 -8.95 14.92
N ALA A 195 17.10 -7.96 14.18
CA ALA A 195 17.96 -6.90 14.72
C ALA A 195 17.25 -6.02 15.78
N LYS A 196 15.92 -5.96 15.74
CA LYS A 196 15.07 -5.30 16.76
C LYS A 196 14.74 -6.20 17.95
N GLY A 197 15.24 -7.44 17.98
CA GLY A 197 15.02 -8.38 19.07
C GLY A 197 13.75 -9.24 18.94
N HIS A 198 13.12 -9.25 17.77
CA HIS A 198 11.97 -10.13 17.54
C HIS A 198 12.45 -11.57 17.26
N GLU A 199 11.75 -12.53 17.84
CA GLU A 199 11.90 -13.94 17.48
C GLU A 199 11.12 -14.21 16.19
N VAL A 200 11.78 -14.81 15.20
CA VAL A 200 11.20 -15.10 13.89
C VAL A 200 11.09 -16.61 13.71
N GLN A 201 9.88 -17.08 13.45
CA GLN A 201 9.59 -18.49 13.19
C GLN A 201 8.95 -18.65 11.81
N LYS A 202 9.43 -19.62 11.05
CA LYS A 202 8.79 -20.01 9.78
C LYS A 202 7.60 -20.91 10.09
N LEU A 203 6.41 -20.44 9.73
CA LEU A 203 5.21 -21.27 9.81
C LEU A 203 5.23 -22.30 8.68
N GLY A 204 5.00 -23.57 9.03
CA GLY A 204 4.75 -24.60 8.03
C GLY A 204 3.44 -24.28 7.29
N ILE A 205 3.47 -24.33 5.97
CA ILE A 205 2.24 -24.26 5.18
C ILE A 205 1.55 -25.61 5.39
N VAL A 206 0.48 -25.63 6.20
CA VAL A 206 -0.43 -26.77 6.19
C VAL A 206 -1.26 -26.63 4.92
N GLU A 207 -0.83 -27.28 3.87
CA GLU A 207 -1.58 -27.37 2.63
C GLU A 207 -2.75 -28.34 2.82
N ASP A 208 -3.86 -27.85 3.34
CA ASP A 208 -5.16 -28.41 3.00
C ASP A 208 -5.41 -28.02 1.54
N ALA A 209 -5.10 -28.93 0.63
CA ALA A 209 -5.00 -28.65 -0.81
C ALA A 209 -6.32 -28.07 -1.39
N ASP A 210 -7.47 -28.49 -0.89
CA ASP A 210 -8.77 -28.02 -1.35
C ASP A 210 -9.09 -26.59 -0.93
N ASP A 211 -8.82 -26.23 0.31
CA ASP A 211 -9.07 -24.87 0.82
C ASP A 211 -8.11 -23.85 0.20
N SER A 212 -6.83 -24.19 0.04
CA SER A 212 -5.85 -23.27 -0.55
C SER A 212 -6.19 -22.92 -2.00
N THR A 213 -6.70 -23.87 -2.75
CA THR A 213 -7.13 -23.69 -4.15
C THR A 213 -8.36 -22.79 -4.24
N SER A 214 -9.34 -22.97 -3.36
CA SER A 214 -10.54 -22.14 -3.29
C SER A 214 -10.20 -20.67 -2.98
N TYR A 215 -9.37 -20.41 -1.97
CA TYR A 215 -8.94 -19.05 -1.63
C TYR A 215 -8.06 -18.39 -2.71
N LYS A 216 -7.19 -19.15 -3.37
CA LYS A 216 -6.41 -18.64 -4.52
C LYS A 216 -7.32 -18.22 -5.66
N LYS A 217 -8.35 -19.00 -5.97
CA LYS A 217 -9.36 -18.67 -6.99
C LYS A 217 -10.15 -17.42 -6.60
N ALA A 218 -10.68 -17.37 -5.39
CA ALA A 218 -11.42 -16.20 -4.89
C ALA A 218 -10.57 -14.92 -4.89
N SER A 219 -9.30 -15.00 -4.50
CA SER A 219 -8.36 -13.88 -4.56
C SER A 219 -8.10 -13.39 -5.99
N LYS A 220 -7.96 -14.32 -6.95
CA LYS A 220 -7.76 -13.97 -8.36
C LYS A 220 -9.00 -13.30 -8.95
N GLU A 221 -10.18 -13.80 -8.64
CA GLU A 221 -11.46 -13.20 -9.06
C GLU A 221 -11.66 -11.82 -8.44
N ALA A 222 -11.37 -11.64 -7.15
CA ALA A 222 -11.44 -10.36 -6.47
C ALA A 222 -10.48 -9.33 -7.09
N LYS A 223 -9.23 -9.71 -7.36
CA LYS A 223 -8.25 -8.83 -8.04
C LYS A 223 -8.72 -8.42 -9.44
N LYS A 224 -9.36 -9.34 -10.17
CA LYS A 224 -9.95 -9.04 -11.47
C LYS A 224 -11.12 -8.06 -11.34
N ALA A 225 -12.03 -8.28 -10.42
CA ALA A 225 -13.18 -7.41 -10.18
C ALA A 225 -12.76 -5.98 -9.77
N VAL A 226 -11.75 -5.85 -8.90
CA VAL A 226 -11.19 -4.53 -8.52
C VAL A 226 -10.59 -3.82 -9.74
N LYS A 227 -9.84 -4.54 -10.58
CA LYS A 227 -9.25 -3.99 -11.81
C LYS A 227 -10.33 -3.53 -12.80
N GLU A 228 -11.36 -4.33 -13.02
CA GLU A 228 -12.49 -4.00 -13.90
C GLU A 228 -13.25 -2.77 -13.39
N ARG A 229 -13.54 -2.70 -12.10
CA ARG A 229 -14.19 -1.53 -11.48
C ARG A 229 -13.38 -0.26 -11.71
N ARG A 230 -12.06 -0.30 -11.57
CA ARG A 230 -11.17 0.85 -11.84
C ARG A 230 -11.19 1.25 -13.31
N LEU A 231 -11.16 0.28 -14.23
CA LEU A 231 -11.24 0.57 -15.66
C LEU A 231 -12.57 1.22 -16.03
N ILE A 232 -13.68 0.72 -15.51
CA ILE A 232 -15.01 1.32 -15.70
C ILE A 232 -15.03 2.75 -15.15
N GLY A 233 -14.45 2.97 -13.97
CA GLY A 233 -14.34 4.32 -13.40
C GLY A 233 -13.54 5.28 -14.28
N ILE A 234 -12.44 4.81 -14.89
CA ILE A 234 -11.64 5.62 -15.82
C ILE A 234 -12.42 5.92 -17.12
N VAL A 235 -13.09 4.92 -17.69
CA VAL A 235 -13.88 5.09 -18.93
C VAL A 235 -15.05 6.03 -18.73
N ASN A 236 -15.69 6.00 -17.56
CA ASN A 236 -16.83 6.86 -17.24
C ASN A 236 -16.42 8.19 -16.58
N ALA A 237 -15.12 8.45 -16.41
CA ALA A 237 -14.65 9.72 -15.87
C ALA A 237 -14.98 10.86 -16.80
N GLU A 238 -15.50 11.96 -16.28
CA GLU A 238 -15.73 13.19 -17.04
C GLU A 238 -14.40 13.75 -17.54
N VAL A 239 -14.41 14.20 -18.79
CA VAL A 239 -13.25 14.93 -19.33
C VAL A 239 -13.30 16.34 -18.75
N ILE A 240 -12.33 16.63 -17.89
CA ILE A 240 -12.16 17.95 -17.28
C ILE A 240 -11.12 18.77 -18.06
N ASP A 241 -11.33 20.07 -18.15
CA ASP A 241 -10.35 20.98 -18.73
C ASP A 241 -9.15 21.23 -17.80
N ALA A 242 -8.10 21.89 -18.31
CA ALA A 242 -6.88 22.15 -17.54
C ALA A 242 -7.12 23.03 -16.30
N GLN A 243 -8.09 23.95 -16.33
CA GLN A 243 -8.42 24.81 -15.19
C GLN A 243 -9.13 24.02 -14.09
N GLN A 244 -10.07 23.16 -14.48
CA GLN A 244 -10.76 22.26 -13.56
C GLN A 244 -9.78 21.27 -12.92
N ALA A 245 -8.85 20.70 -13.69
CA ALA A 245 -7.81 19.83 -13.18
C ALA A 245 -6.92 20.53 -12.13
N GLU A 246 -6.51 21.78 -12.40
CA GLU A 246 -5.72 22.58 -11.46
C GLU A 246 -6.50 22.90 -10.16
N GLN A 247 -7.80 23.19 -10.27
CA GLN A 247 -8.65 23.42 -9.10
C GLN A 247 -8.80 22.17 -8.25
N HIS A 248 -8.98 20.99 -8.87
CA HIS A 248 -9.05 19.70 -8.16
C HIS A 248 -7.73 19.37 -7.46
N GLU A 249 -6.58 19.62 -8.12
CA GLU A 249 -5.26 19.43 -7.52
C GLU A 249 -5.04 20.36 -6.33
N LYS A 250 -5.43 21.62 -6.42
CA LYS A 250 -5.35 22.59 -5.30
C LYS A 250 -6.24 22.17 -4.13
N LYS A 251 -7.46 21.71 -4.38
CA LYS A 251 -8.35 21.21 -3.33
C LYS A 251 -7.78 19.96 -2.62
N ALA A 252 -7.26 19.01 -3.39
CA ALA A 252 -6.64 17.81 -2.84
C ALA A 252 -5.44 18.15 -1.93
N ASN A 253 -4.59 19.10 -2.35
CA ASN A 253 -3.42 19.53 -1.59
C ASN A 253 -3.80 20.33 -0.33
N THR A 254 -4.90 21.09 -0.36
CA THR A 254 -5.36 21.88 0.81
C THR A 254 -6.02 21.00 1.87
N THR A 255 -6.62 19.89 1.48
CA THR A 255 -7.22 18.92 2.42
C THR A 255 -6.16 18.10 3.16
N THR A 256 -4.95 18.01 2.61
CA THR A 256 -3.82 17.28 3.22
C THR A 256 -3.06 18.12 4.27
N LEU A 257 -3.33 19.43 4.33
CA LEU A 257 -2.63 20.39 5.22
C LEU A 257 -3.49 20.85 6.40
N LYS A 258 -4.66 20.32 6.60
CA LYS A 258 -5.53 20.52 7.76
C LYS A 258 -5.64 19.23 8.57
#